data_018edc9a0fa7ef5e06f71c70ce5407b6
#
_entry.id   018edc9a0fa7ef5e06f71c70ce5407b6
#
_cell.length_a   1.000
_cell.length_b   1.000
_cell.length_c   1.000
_cell.angle_alpha   90.00
_cell.angle_beta   90.00
_cell.angle_gamma   90.00
#
_symmetry.space_group_name_H-M   'P 1'
#
loop_
_entity.id
_entity.type
_entity.pdbx_description
1 polymer ?
#
loop_
_entity_poly.entity_id
_entity_poly.type
_entity_poly.pdbx_seq_one_letter_code
_entity_poly.pdbx_strand_id
1 'polypeptide(L)'
;WEIELKKFKKLDNYEIFKKIYADKLWTPENEKNNFKFYSGVGSHETELTKEYIIKTTQFLKSFKQKPDILELGCGDFNLSSKLVEFSNNFIACDIVDELIETNKIKYNNLKVEFRVLDMTKDDLPKADICIVRYVLQHLSNEMILKFITKIKDKFRFLLITEHYPEKKDFIPNLNIITGPDIRLDKNSAVDLSEPPFNLKFLEKKDLCKTSSKSISGYLRTQIYRLQ
;
A
#
# COMPACT_ATOMS: atom_id res chain seq x y z
N TRP A 1 6.97 -18.73 15.95
CA TRP A 1 6.19 -17.93 14.99
C TRP A 1 4.74 -17.69 15.47
N GLU A 2 3.95 -18.74 15.74
CA GLU A 2 2.57 -18.59 16.25
C GLU A 2 2.47 -17.83 17.59
N ILE A 3 3.48 -17.93 18.45
CA ILE A 3 3.52 -17.22 19.74
C ILE A 3 3.79 -15.73 19.53
N GLU A 4 4.58 -15.35 18.53
CA GLU A 4 4.84 -13.94 18.20
C GLU A 4 3.60 -13.27 17.58
N LEU A 5 2.88 -13.95 16.68
CA LEU A 5 1.62 -13.45 16.12
C LEU A 5 0.54 -13.19 17.18
N LYS A 6 0.52 -13.99 18.26
CA LYS A 6 -0.40 -13.75 19.40
C LYS A 6 -0.16 -12.40 20.10
N LYS A 7 1.07 -11.85 20.02
CA LYS A 7 1.37 -10.52 20.58
C LYS A 7 0.65 -9.41 19.82
N PHE A 8 0.49 -9.54 18.50
CA PHE A 8 -0.20 -8.54 17.67
C PHE A 8 -1.72 -8.53 17.86
N LYS A 9 -2.35 -9.62 18.31
CA LYS A 9 -3.81 -9.72 18.51
C LYS A 9 -4.38 -8.72 19.52
N LYS A 10 -3.56 -8.22 20.44
CA LYS A 10 -3.99 -7.32 21.53
C LYS A 10 -3.67 -5.86 21.25
N LEU A 11 -2.93 -5.58 20.17
CA LEU A 11 -2.47 -4.26 19.79
C LEU A 11 -3.46 -3.65 18.80
N ASP A 12 -3.57 -2.32 18.82
CA ASP A 12 -4.28 -1.61 17.75
C ASP A 12 -3.38 -1.45 16.51
N ASN A 13 -3.95 -0.96 15.40
CA ASN A 13 -3.21 -0.82 14.15
C ASN A 13 -1.95 0.06 14.30
N TYR A 14 -2.04 1.17 15.04
CA TYR A 14 -0.90 2.06 15.26
C TYR A 14 0.23 1.33 15.99
N GLU A 15 -0.08 0.67 17.09
CA GLU A 15 0.90 -0.09 17.87
C GLU A 15 1.55 -1.22 17.06
N ILE A 16 0.74 -1.91 16.22
CA ILE A 16 1.21 -2.99 15.33
C ILE A 16 2.27 -2.44 14.36
N PHE A 17 1.92 -1.42 13.57
CA PHE A 17 2.82 -0.91 12.53
C PHE A 17 4.01 -0.16 13.12
N LYS A 18 3.83 0.57 14.22
CA LYS A 18 4.94 1.16 14.98
C LYS A 18 5.95 0.10 15.41
N LYS A 19 5.46 -1.02 15.95
CA LYS A 19 6.31 -2.14 16.36
C LYS A 19 7.02 -2.81 15.19
N ILE A 20 6.35 -3.01 14.06
CA ILE A 20 6.95 -3.59 12.85
C ILE A 20 8.16 -2.77 12.38
N TYR A 21 8.04 -1.44 12.35
CA TYR A 21 9.16 -0.56 11.99
C TYR A 21 10.24 -0.52 13.07
N ALA A 22 9.87 -0.44 14.35
CA ALA A 22 10.82 -0.40 15.46
C ALA A 22 11.67 -1.69 15.52
N ASP A 23 11.04 -2.83 15.32
CA ASP A 23 11.70 -4.15 15.31
C ASP A 23 12.34 -4.46 13.94
N LYS A 24 12.22 -3.56 12.95
CA LYS A 24 12.77 -3.68 11.58
C LYS A 24 12.37 -5.00 10.88
N LEU A 25 11.12 -5.44 11.05
CA LEU A 25 10.67 -6.75 10.57
C LEU A 25 10.63 -6.86 9.03
N TRP A 26 10.49 -5.74 8.32
CA TRP A 26 10.51 -5.69 6.85
C TRP A 26 11.88 -5.33 6.27
N THR A 27 12.87 -5.03 7.13
CA THR A 27 14.19 -4.58 6.70
C THR A 27 15.12 -5.79 6.52
N PRO A 28 15.72 -6.00 5.33
CA PRO A 28 16.73 -7.02 5.13
C PRO A 28 17.89 -6.86 6.12
N GLU A 29 18.51 -7.95 6.53
CA GLU A 29 19.54 -7.96 7.58
C GLU A 29 20.72 -7.01 7.24
N ASN A 30 21.16 -7.02 5.98
CA ASN A 30 22.24 -6.16 5.49
C ASN A 30 21.87 -4.67 5.42
N GLU A 31 20.57 -4.34 5.49
CA GLU A 31 20.07 -2.95 5.41
C GLU A 31 19.67 -2.37 6.77
N LYS A 32 19.64 -3.16 7.83
CA LYS A 32 19.17 -2.73 9.16
C LYS A 32 19.90 -1.52 9.74
N ASN A 33 21.17 -1.33 9.39
CA ASN A 33 21.95 -0.18 9.85
C ASN A 33 21.86 1.04 8.92
N ASN A 34 21.36 0.87 7.68
CA ASN A 34 21.34 1.90 6.66
C ASN A 34 20.06 2.75 6.72
N PHE A 35 18.97 2.19 7.25
CA PHE A 35 17.65 2.84 7.25
C PHE A 35 17.08 2.94 8.67
N LYS A 36 16.57 4.11 9.01
CA LYS A 36 15.71 4.28 10.20
C LYS A 36 14.35 3.61 9.97
N PHE A 37 13.78 3.83 8.78
CA PHE A 37 12.55 3.20 8.30
C PHE A 37 12.79 2.60 6.92
N TYR A 38 12.29 1.38 6.70
CA TYR A 38 12.39 0.66 5.44
C TYR A 38 11.06 -0.03 5.15
N SER A 39 10.42 0.34 4.05
CA SER A 39 9.07 -0.13 3.69
C SER A 39 9.08 -1.42 2.85
N GLY A 40 10.08 -2.26 3.04
CA GLY A 40 10.20 -3.54 2.37
C GLY A 40 10.82 -3.48 0.96
N VAL A 41 11.31 -4.62 0.48
CA VAL A 41 11.99 -4.77 -0.82
C VAL A 41 11.13 -4.32 -1.98
N GLY A 42 9.82 -4.50 -1.89
CA GLY A 42 8.84 -4.07 -2.90
C GLY A 42 8.87 -2.56 -3.22
N SER A 43 9.39 -1.72 -2.31
CA SER A 43 9.50 -0.25 -2.49
C SER A 43 10.91 0.19 -2.86
N HIS A 44 11.90 -0.69 -2.80
CA HIS A 44 13.31 -0.35 -3.02
C HIS A 44 13.94 -1.06 -4.20
N GLU A 45 13.56 -2.30 -4.49
CA GLU A 45 14.19 -3.08 -5.55
C GLU A 45 13.76 -2.58 -6.94
N THR A 46 14.76 -2.31 -7.79
CA THR A 46 14.53 -1.74 -9.13
C THR A 46 13.67 -2.63 -10.02
N GLU A 47 13.86 -3.95 -9.97
CA GLU A 47 13.08 -4.91 -10.76
C GLU A 47 11.58 -4.83 -10.42
N LEU A 48 11.24 -4.59 -9.14
CA LEU A 48 9.86 -4.49 -8.66
C LEU A 48 9.22 -3.11 -8.84
N THR A 49 10.05 -2.06 -8.96
CA THR A 49 9.58 -0.67 -8.93
C THR A 49 9.58 0.03 -10.29
N LYS A 50 10.50 -0.35 -11.19
CA LYS A 50 10.70 0.35 -12.48
C LYS A 50 9.44 0.36 -13.34
N GLU A 51 8.86 -0.80 -13.60
CA GLU A 51 7.65 -0.90 -14.44
C GLU A 51 6.44 -0.22 -13.79
N TYR A 52 6.29 -0.37 -12.47
CA TYR A 52 5.26 0.33 -11.71
C TYR A 52 5.34 1.84 -11.90
N ILE A 53 6.53 2.45 -11.75
CA ILE A 53 6.72 3.90 -11.95
C ILE A 53 6.39 4.29 -13.38
N ILE A 54 6.89 3.57 -14.38
CA ILE A 54 6.62 3.88 -15.80
C ILE A 54 5.12 3.87 -16.07
N LYS A 55 4.43 2.79 -15.70
CA LYS A 55 3.01 2.62 -15.99
C LYS A 55 2.12 3.58 -15.20
N THR A 56 2.44 3.81 -13.91
CA THR A 56 1.72 4.78 -13.09
C THR A 56 1.90 6.19 -13.63
N THR A 57 3.13 6.58 -14.02
CA THR A 57 3.38 7.87 -14.66
C THR A 57 2.59 8.03 -15.96
N GLN A 58 2.55 7.00 -16.82
CA GLN A 58 1.75 7.02 -18.04
C GLN A 58 0.26 7.19 -17.74
N PHE A 59 -0.26 6.50 -16.73
CA PHE A 59 -1.65 6.66 -16.27
C PHE A 59 -1.92 8.09 -15.77
N LEU A 60 -1.06 8.64 -14.92
CA LEU A 60 -1.22 10.02 -14.42
C LEU A 60 -1.17 11.05 -15.55
N LYS A 61 -0.28 10.86 -16.53
CA LYS A 61 -0.18 11.74 -17.71
C LYS A 61 -1.37 11.62 -18.68
N SER A 62 -2.21 10.59 -18.57
CA SER A 62 -3.41 10.45 -19.41
C SER A 62 -4.56 11.39 -19.01
N PHE A 63 -4.48 12.02 -17.85
CA PHE A 63 -5.45 13.00 -17.40
C PHE A 63 -5.22 14.34 -18.12
N LYS A 64 -6.32 15.01 -18.51
CA LYS A 64 -6.24 16.35 -19.13
C LYS A 64 -5.63 17.41 -18.19
N GLN A 65 -5.89 17.28 -16.91
CA GLN A 65 -5.30 18.06 -15.82
C GLN A 65 -4.67 17.10 -14.83
N LYS A 66 -3.58 17.51 -14.19
CA LYS A 66 -2.95 16.69 -13.17
C LYS A 66 -3.96 16.34 -12.07
N PRO A 67 -4.11 15.05 -11.70
CA PRO A 67 -5.07 14.63 -10.69
C PRO A 67 -4.60 14.98 -9.28
N ASP A 68 -5.55 15.11 -8.35
CA ASP A 68 -5.28 15.07 -6.92
C ASP A 68 -5.08 13.64 -6.48
N ILE A 69 -4.05 13.38 -5.68
CA ILE A 69 -3.66 12.04 -5.24
C ILE A 69 -3.67 11.97 -3.72
N LEU A 70 -4.31 10.93 -3.19
CA LEU A 70 -4.16 10.47 -1.82
C LEU A 70 -3.43 9.12 -1.83
N GLU A 71 -2.31 9.01 -1.13
CA GLU A 71 -1.65 7.73 -0.88
C GLU A 71 -1.86 7.32 0.58
N LEU A 72 -2.29 6.07 0.79
CA LEU A 72 -2.54 5.48 2.10
C LEU A 72 -1.52 4.37 2.37
N GLY A 73 -0.79 4.48 3.48
CA GLY A 73 0.36 3.64 3.81
C GLY A 73 1.56 3.98 2.93
N CYS A 74 1.96 5.27 2.92
CA CYS A 74 3.04 5.76 2.06
C CYS A 74 4.42 5.23 2.45
N GLY A 75 4.56 4.65 3.66
CA GLY A 75 5.82 4.14 4.16
C GLY A 75 6.93 5.19 4.15
N ASP A 76 8.15 4.79 3.81
CA ASP A 76 9.31 5.69 3.70
C ASP A 76 9.31 6.62 2.48
N PHE A 77 8.21 6.61 1.72
CA PHE A 77 7.93 7.46 0.55
C PHE A 77 8.97 7.40 -0.58
N ASN A 78 9.86 6.41 -0.54
CA ASN A 78 10.95 6.27 -1.52
C ASN A 78 10.42 6.16 -2.96
N LEU A 79 9.34 5.41 -3.16
CA LEU A 79 8.80 5.15 -4.48
C LEU A 79 7.90 6.29 -4.96
N SER A 80 6.95 6.71 -4.13
CA SER A 80 5.93 7.70 -4.52
C SER A 80 6.46 9.11 -4.60
N SER A 81 7.64 9.41 -4.03
CA SER A 81 8.36 10.66 -4.26
C SER A 81 8.57 10.97 -5.75
N LYS A 82 8.69 9.92 -6.58
CA LYS A 82 8.86 10.01 -8.05
C LYS A 82 7.55 10.31 -8.80
N LEU A 83 6.40 10.25 -8.11
CA LEU A 83 5.08 10.49 -8.71
C LEU A 83 4.53 11.89 -8.40
N VAL A 84 5.10 12.58 -7.41
CA VAL A 84 4.61 13.90 -6.94
C VAL A 84 4.50 14.91 -8.06
N GLU A 85 5.48 14.98 -8.96
CA GLU A 85 5.49 15.92 -10.07
C GLU A 85 4.31 15.74 -11.05
N PHE A 86 3.65 14.59 -11.06
CA PHE A 86 2.53 14.26 -11.95
C PHE A 86 1.16 14.49 -11.30
N SER A 87 1.11 15.01 -10.08
CA SER A 87 -0.11 15.40 -9.36
C SER A 87 -0.31 16.91 -9.32
N ASN A 88 -1.55 17.35 -9.12
CA ASN A 88 -1.88 18.71 -8.74
C ASN A 88 -1.64 18.92 -7.24
N ASN A 89 -2.25 18.06 -6.40
CA ASN A 89 -1.98 17.94 -4.98
C ASN A 89 -1.62 16.48 -4.67
N PHE A 90 -0.66 16.27 -3.78
CA PHE A 90 -0.29 14.94 -3.28
C PHE A 90 -0.35 14.93 -1.76
N ILE A 91 -1.26 14.10 -1.22
CA ILE A 91 -1.36 13.85 0.22
C ILE A 91 -0.85 12.44 0.47
N ALA A 92 0.23 12.31 1.24
CA ALA A 92 0.83 11.03 1.62
C ALA A 92 0.55 10.73 3.09
N CYS A 93 -0.10 9.60 3.35
CA CYS A 93 -0.54 9.23 4.69
C CYS A 93 0.10 7.92 5.14
N ASP A 94 0.46 7.86 6.40
CA ASP A 94 0.82 6.62 7.09
C ASP A 94 0.29 6.69 8.53
N ILE A 95 0.12 5.53 9.16
CA ILE A 95 -0.36 5.45 10.54
C ILE A 95 0.77 5.75 11.55
N VAL A 96 2.04 5.57 11.15
CA VAL A 96 3.20 5.72 12.03
C VAL A 96 3.70 7.17 12.01
N ASP A 97 3.51 7.88 13.11
CA ASP A 97 3.81 9.29 13.28
C ASP A 97 5.30 9.63 13.09
N GLU A 98 6.20 8.86 13.70
CA GLU A 98 7.65 9.05 13.57
C GLU A 98 8.16 8.89 12.13
N LEU A 99 7.52 8.00 11.36
CA LEU A 99 7.79 7.82 9.94
C LEU A 99 7.35 9.05 9.14
N ILE A 100 6.15 9.57 9.40
CA ILE A 100 5.63 10.79 8.77
C ILE A 100 6.54 11.99 9.07
N GLU A 101 6.97 12.19 10.32
CA GLU A 101 7.91 13.28 10.66
C GLU A 101 9.25 13.13 9.93
N THR A 102 9.76 11.90 9.81
CA THR A 102 10.98 11.63 9.05
C THR A 102 10.80 11.98 7.56
N ASN A 103 9.65 11.63 6.97
CA ASN A 103 9.33 11.95 5.58
C ASN A 103 9.20 13.46 5.34
N LYS A 104 8.56 14.21 6.25
CA LYS A 104 8.48 15.68 6.17
C LYS A 104 9.86 16.33 6.07
N ILE A 105 10.83 15.84 6.85
CA ILE A 105 12.21 16.35 6.82
C ILE A 105 12.90 15.94 5.54
N LYS A 106 12.84 14.65 5.17
CA LYS A 106 13.56 14.07 4.03
C LYS A 106 13.10 14.62 2.69
N TYR A 107 11.80 14.88 2.55
CA TYR A 107 11.16 15.31 1.30
C TYR A 107 10.62 16.74 1.35
N ASN A 108 11.22 17.61 2.18
CA ASN A 108 10.81 19.01 2.36
C ASN A 108 10.88 19.87 1.08
N ASN A 109 11.61 19.40 0.06
CA ASN A 109 11.72 20.03 -1.25
C ASN A 109 10.61 19.62 -2.23
N LEU A 110 9.78 18.64 -1.89
CA LEU A 110 8.67 18.19 -2.73
C LEU A 110 7.37 18.87 -2.32
N LYS A 111 6.50 19.12 -3.30
CA LYS A 111 5.12 19.62 -3.05
C LYS A 111 4.21 18.47 -2.63
N VAL A 112 4.38 17.99 -1.40
CA VAL A 112 3.61 16.90 -0.81
C VAL A 112 3.18 17.26 0.60
N GLU A 113 1.93 16.91 0.95
CA GLU A 113 1.42 17.04 2.31
C GLU A 113 1.49 15.66 3.00
N PHE A 114 2.24 15.56 4.09
CA PHE A 114 2.34 14.35 4.91
C PHE A 114 1.39 14.41 6.10
N ARG A 115 0.56 13.37 6.28
CA ARG A 115 -0.41 13.26 7.38
C ARG A 115 -0.28 11.92 8.11
N VAL A 116 -0.42 11.95 9.42
CA VAL A 116 -0.69 10.74 10.21
C VAL A 116 -2.16 10.39 10.03
N LEU A 117 -2.47 9.16 9.57
CA LEU A 117 -3.84 8.74 9.29
C LEU A 117 -3.99 7.22 9.33
N ASP A 118 -4.97 6.73 10.12
CA ASP A 118 -5.43 5.34 10.08
C ASP A 118 -6.57 5.19 9.05
N MET A 119 -6.27 4.59 7.91
CA MET A 119 -7.24 4.39 6.82
C MET A 119 -8.49 3.59 7.23
N THR A 120 -8.43 2.86 8.35
CA THR A 120 -9.55 2.04 8.86
C THR A 120 -10.44 2.79 9.84
N LYS A 121 -9.95 3.88 10.45
CA LYS A 121 -10.66 4.65 11.49
C LYS A 121 -10.98 6.08 11.04
N ASP A 122 -10.01 6.80 10.48
CA ASP A 122 -10.11 8.23 10.21
C ASP A 122 -10.93 8.54 8.96
N ASP A 123 -11.42 9.77 8.83
CA ASP A 123 -12.04 10.22 7.59
C ASP A 123 -10.98 10.46 6.51
N LEU A 124 -11.25 9.93 5.31
CA LEU A 124 -10.29 10.02 4.21
C LEU A 124 -10.48 11.34 3.44
N PRO A 125 -9.40 12.09 3.17
CA PRO A 125 -9.46 13.21 2.23
C PRO A 125 -10.01 12.78 0.87
N LYS A 126 -10.79 13.64 0.21
CA LYS A 126 -11.19 13.42 -1.19
C LYS A 126 -10.02 13.64 -2.12
N ALA A 127 -9.93 12.84 -3.17
CA ALA A 127 -8.96 12.98 -4.25
C ALA A 127 -9.51 12.34 -5.55
N ASP A 128 -8.87 12.60 -6.68
CA ASP A 128 -9.20 11.89 -7.93
C ASP A 128 -8.76 10.42 -7.84
N ILE A 129 -7.58 10.19 -7.26
CA ILE A 129 -6.94 8.88 -7.20
C ILE A 129 -6.54 8.57 -5.76
N CYS A 130 -6.90 7.38 -5.27
CA CYS A 130 -6.34 6.81 -4.06
C CYS A 130 -5.34 5.71 -4.43
N ILE A 131 -4.11 5.83 -3.96
CA ILE A 131 -3.05 4.82 -4.11
C ILE A 131 -2.94 4.05 -2.80
N VAL A 132 -2.99 2.71 -2.89
CA VAL A 132 -2.71 1.80 -1.77
C VAL A 132 -1.77 0.73 -2.29
N ARG A 133 -0.56 0.73 -1.79
CA ARG A 133 0.48 -0.16 -2.30
C ARG A 133 1.14 -0.95 -1.18
N TYR A 134 0.99 -2.28 -1.22
CA TYR A 134 1.59 -3.19 -0.23
C TYR A 134 1.08 -2.98 1.21
N VAL A 135 -0.16 -2.51 1.35
CA VAL A 135 -0.76 -2.24 2.67
C VAL A 135 -1.82 -3.29 3.03
N LEU A 136 -2.75 -3.56 2.10
CA LEU A 136 -3.90 -4.41 2.40
C LEU A 136 -3.48 -5.85 2.72
N GLN A 137 -2.38 -6.32 2.14
CA GLN A 137 -1.84 -7.65 2.43
C GLN A 137 -1.49 -7.86 3.90
N HIS A 138 -1.25 -6.80 4.66
CA HIS A 138 -0.92 -6.83 6.09
C HIS A 138 -2.13 -6.67 7.01
N LEU A 139 -3.29 -6.33 6.45
CA LEU A 139 -4.52 -6.08 7.20
C LEU A 139 -5.43 -7.32 7.23
N SER A 140 -6.11 -7.54 8.35
CA SER A 140 -7.21 -8.51 8.41
C SER A 140 -8.36 -8.12 7.47
N ASN A 141 -9.20 -9.09 7.10
CA ASN A 141 -10.36 -8.81 6.25
C ASN A 141 -11.31 -7.79 6.89
N GLU A 142 -11.46 -7.80 8.23
CA GLU A 142 -12.25 -6.80 8.94
C GLU A 142 -11.72 -5.38 8.72
N MET A 143 -10.40 -5.17 8.79
CA MET A 143 -9.80 -3.87 8.57
C MET A 143 -9.92 -3.41 7.12
N ILE A 144 -9.77 -4.32 6.16
CA ILE A 144 -10.00 -4.01 4.74
C ILE A 144 -11.46 -3.63 4.48
N LEU A 145 -12.44 -4.33 5.09
CA LEU A 145 -13.86 -3.96 5.00
C LEU A 145 -14.13 -2.56 5.57
N LYS A 146 -13.52 -2.20 6.70
CA LYS A 146 -13.62 -0.84 7.26
C LYS A 146 -13.08 0.21 6.27
N PHE A 147 -11.94 -0.04 5.64
CA PHE A 147 -11.41 0.83 4.58
C PHE A 147 -12.40 0.95 3.41
N ILE A 148 -12.93 -0.16 2.91
CA ILE A 148 -13.87 -0.16 1.78
C ILE A 148 -15.11 0.69 2.06
N THR A 149 -15.63 0.68 3.29
CA THR A 149 -16.79 1.53 3.65
C THR A 149 -16.50 3.02 3.57
N LYS A 150 -15.23 3.43 3.67
CA LYS A 150 -14.80 4.84 3.69
C LYS A 150 -14.48 5.42 2.31
N ILE A 151 -14.28 4.58 1.29
CA ILE A 151 -13.89 5.06 -0.05
C ILE A 151 -15.06 5.49 -0.93
N LYS A 152 -16.30 5.20 -0.52
CA LYS A 152 -17.49 5.56 -1.28
C LYS A 152 -17.54 7.07 -1.53
N ASP A 153 -17.74 7.48 -2.78
CA ASP A 153 -17.86 8.87 -3.25
C ASP A 153 -16.64 9.77 -2.96
N LYS A 154 -15.51 9.17 -2.55
CA LYS A 154 -14.28 9.89 -2.24
C LYS A 154 -13.30 9.93 -3.41
N PHE A 155 -13.28 8.89 -4.25
CA PHE A 155 -12.30 8.70 -5.30
C PHE A 155 -12.95 8.31 -6.62
N ARG A 156 -12.35 8.76 -7.74
CA ARG A 156 -12.70 8.28 -9.09
C ARG A 156 -11.97 6.98 -9.41
N PHE A 157 -10.74 6.87 -8.94
CA PHE A 157 -9.90 5.70 -9.17
C PHE A 157 -9.24 5.21 -7.90
N LEU A 158 -9.14 3.87 -7.77
CA LEU A 158 -8.22 3.23 -6.82
C LEU A 158 -7.09 2.60 -7.61
N LEU A 159 -5.86 2.81 -7.17
CA LEU A 159 -4.65 2.16 -7.66
C LEU A 159 -4.15 1.24 -6.56
N ILE A 160 -4.40 -0.06 -6.71
CA ILE A 160 -4.10 -1.07 -5.69
C ILE A 160 -2.95 -1.94 -6.17
N THR A 161 -1.89 -2.06 -5.37
CA THR A 161 -0.79 -2.99 -5.63
C THR A 161 -0.68 -3.99 -4.50
N GLU A 162 -0.81 -5.27 -4.82
CA GLU A 162 -0.73 -6.36 -3.86
C GLU A 162 0.13 -7.51 -4.37
N HIS A 163 0.56 -8.38 -3.48
CA HIS A 163 1.38 -9.54 -3.76
C HIS A 163 0.51 -10.75 -4.08
N TYR A 164 0.75 -11.37 -5.22
CA TYR A 164 0.00 -12.52 -5.74
C TYR A 164 0.90 -13.75 -5.84
N PRO A 165 0.38 -14.96 -5.52
CA PRO A 165 1.11 -16.20 -5.75
C PRO A 165 1.24 -16.51 -7.24
N GLU A 166 2.26 -17.29 -7.62
CA GLU A 166 2.43 -17.74 -9.03
C GLU A 166 1.36 -18.72 -9.44
N LYS A 167 0.88 -19.55 -8.51
CA LYS A 167 -0.16 -20.53 -8.75
C LYS A 167 -1.49 -19.85 -9.08
N LYS A 168 -2.11 -20.24 -10.20
CA LYS A 168 -3.38 -19.67 -10.66
C LYS A 168 -4.59 -20.10 -9.82
N ASP A 169 -4.51 -21.22 -9.13
CA ASP A 169 -5.55 -21.83 -8.31
C ASP A 169 -5.52 -21.36 -6.83
N PHE A 170 -5.07 -20.13 -6.59
CA PHE A 170 -5.07 -19.57 -5.25
C PHE A 170 -6.48 -19.17 -4.78
N ILE A 171 -6.70 -19.19 -3.47
CA ILE A 171 -7.96 -18.73 -2.86
C ILE A 171 -7.80 -17.26 -2.47
N PRO A 172 -8.53 -16.31 -3.10
CA PRO A 172 -8.42 -14.90 -2.74
C PRO A 172 -8.93 -14.64 -1.33
N ASN A 173 -8.35 -13.62 -0.71
CA ASN A 173 -8.86 -13.03 0.51
C ASN A 173 -8.95 -13.95 1.73
N LEU A 174 -8.11 -14.98 1.84
CA LEU A 174 -7.99 -15.72 3.08
C LEU A 174 -7.67 -14.75 4.23
N ASN A 175 -8.42 -14.86 5.33
CA ASN A 175 -8.23 -13.95 6.45
C ASN A 175 -6.90 -14.20 7.17
N ILE A 176 -6.27 -13.11 7.60
CA ILE A 176 -5.07 -13.11 8.45
C ILE A 176 -5.29 -12.18 9.64
N ILE A 177 -4.42 -12.27 10.62
CA ILE A 177 -4.30 -11.27 11.69
C ILE A 177 -3.53 -10.09 11.10
N THR A 178 -3.94 -8.85 11.41
CA THR A 178 -3.16 -7.66 11.06
C THR A 178 -1.77 -7.75 11.66
N GLY A 179 -0.72 -7.57 10.85
CA GLY A 179 0.66 -7.76 11.30
C GLY A 179 1.69 -7.76 10.17
N PRO A 180 2.90 -8.23 10.46
CA PRO A 180 4.00 -8.26 9.48
C PRO A 180 3.81 -9.27 8.36
N ASP A 181 3.00 -10.31 8.58
CA ASP A 181 2.79 -11.41 7.64
C ASP A 181 1.93 -10.99 6.44
N ILE A 182 2.03 -11.76 5.39
CA ILE A 182 1.27 -11.59 4.16
C ILE A 182 0.46 -12.85 3.83
N ARG A 183 -0.56 -12.71 2.99
CA ARG A 183 -1.41 -13.84 2.57
C ARG A 183 -0.72 -14.84 1.67
N LEU A 184 0.42 -14.46 1.09
CA LEU A 184 1.16 -15.31 0.14
C LEU A 184 1.54 -16.67 0.73
N ASP A 185 1.91 -16.71 2.02
CA ASP A 185 2.28 -17.95 2.75
C ASP A 185 1.12 -18.95 2.83
N LYS A 186 -0.11 -18.46 2.62
CA LYS A 186 -1.33 -19.28 2.56
C LYS A 186 -1.82 -19.51 1.14
N ASN A 187 -0.97 -19.28 0.13
CA ASN A 187 -1.35 -19.28 -1.28
C ASN A 187 -2.61 -18.43 -1.53
N SER A 188 -2.60 -17.18 -1.05
CA SER A 188 -3.70 -16.22 -1.15
C SER A 188 -3.18 -14.83 -1.47
N ALA A 189 -4.05 -13.97 -1.96
CA ALA A 189 -3.79 -12.56 -2.24
C ALA A 189 -5.02 -11.72 -1.93
N VAL A 190 -4.86 -10.39 -1.83
CA VAL A 190 -6.00 -9.48 -1.73
C VAL A 190 -6.52 -9.16 -3.14
N ASP A 191 -7.78 -9.48 -3.38
CA ASP A 191 -8.53 -9.01 -4.56
C ASP A 191 -9.84 -8.37 -4.08
N LEU A 192 -9.96 -7.05 -4.23
CA LEU A 192 -11.11 -6.32 -3.73
C LEU A 192 -12.41 -6.62 -4.49
N SER A 193 -12.34 -7.22 -5.69
CA SER A 193 -13.53 -7.64 -6.45
C SER A 193 -14.15 -8.94 -5.96
N GLU A 194 -13.38 -9.75 -5.23
CA GLU A 194 -13.78 -11.07 -4.76
C GLU A 194 -14.33 -11.04 -3.31
N PRO A 195 -15.13 -12.04 -2.92
CA PRO A 195 -15.57 -12.16 -1.53
C PRO A 195 -14.38 -12.20 -0.54
N PRO A 196 -14.55 -11.66 0.68
CA PRO A 196 -15.76 -11.03 1.24
C PRO A 196 -15.93 -9.55 0.86
N PHE A 197 -15.02 -8.97 0.09
CA PHE A 197 -14.95 -7.53 -0.17
C PHE A 197 -16.01 -7.05 -1.16
N ASN A 198 -16.16 -7.75 -2.31
CA ASN A 198 -17.16 -7.46 -3.33
C ASN A 198 -17.26 -5.97 -3.68
N LEU A 199 -16.10 -5.28 -3.79
CA LEU A 199 -16.02 -3.86 -4.11
C LEU A 199 -16.79 -3.58 -5.40
N LYS A 200 -17.66 -2.57 -5.38
CA LYS A 200 -18.38 -2.12 -6.58
C LYS A 200 -17.53 -1.14 -7.37
N PHE A 201 -17.41 -1.36 -8.65
CA PHE A 201 -16.62 -0.53 -9.59
C PHE A 201 -17.26 -0.55 -10.98
N LEU A 202 -16.94 0.44 -11.81
CA LEU A 202 -17.38 0.51 -13.20
C LEU A 202 -16.44 -0.27 -14.12
N GLU A 203 -15.13 -0.26 -13.83
CA GLU A 203 -14.10 -0.91 -14.62
C GLU A 203 -12.94 -1.35 -13.72
N LYS A 204 -12.37 -2.52 -14.01
CA LYS A 204 -11.14 -3.03 -13.38
C LYS A 204 -10.16 -3.44 -14.46
N LYS A 205 -8.91 -2.99 -14.36
CA LYS A 205 -7.85 -3.43 -15.29
C LYS A 205 -6.52 -3.57 -14.59
N ASP A 206 -5.67 -4.44 -15.11
CA ASP A 206 -4.28 -4.52 -14.71
C ASP A 206 -3.49 -3.34 -15.29
N LEU A 207 -2.73 -2.65 -14.46
CA LEU A 207 -1.79 -1.62 -14.89
C LEU A 207 -0.43 -2.23 -15.21
N CYS A 208 0.10 -3.03 -14.29
CA CYS A 208 1.35 -3.78 -14.48
C CYS A 208 1.44 -4.98 -13.54
N LYS A 209 2.38 -5.89 -13.90
CA LYS A 209 2.84 -6.98 -13.06
C LYS A 209 4.35 -6.95 -13.01
N THR A 210 4.93 -7.08 -11.81
CA THR A 210 6.38 -7.11 -11.62
C THR A 210 6.77 -8.28 -10.73
N SER A 211 7.92 -8.87 -10.99
CA SER A 211 8.51 -9.95 -10.19
C SER A 211 10.02 -9.78 -10.12
N SER A 212 10.64 -10.41 -9.16
CA SER A 212 12.09 -10.49 -9.04
C SER A 212 12.49 -11.79 -8.36
N LYS A 213 13.81 -12.06 -8.32
CA LYS A 213 14.32 -13.24 -7.62
C LYS A 213 14.25 -13.13 -6.09
N SER A 214 14.06 -11.93 -5.56
CA SER A 214 14.00 -11.66 -4.12
C SER A 214 12.64 -11.95 -3.49
N ILE A 215 11.60 -12.11 -4.31
CA ILE A 215 10.25 -12.43 -3.84
C ILE A 215 9.69 -13.67 -4.51
N SER A 216 8.89 -14.43 -3.79
CA SER A 216 8.04 -15.48 -4.36
C SER A 216 6.79 -14.84 -4.97
N GLY A 217 6.29 -15.35 -6.10
CA GLY A 217 5.13 -14.77 -6.76
C GLY A 217 5.41 -13.47 -7.53
N TYR A 218 4.42 -12.59 -7.60
CA TYR A 218 4.53 -11.34 -8.34
C TYR A 218 3.68 -10.23 -7.73
N LEU A 219 4.07 -8.98 -7.98
CA LEU A 219 3.27 -7.82 -7.64
C LEU A 219 2.30 -7.52 -8.77
N ARG A 220 1.05 -7.30 -8.43
CA ARG A 220 0.02 -6.91 -9.38
C ARG A 220 -0.55 -5.56 -8.99
N THR A 221 -0.44 -4.60 -9.90
CA THR A 221 -1.06 -3.29 -9.76
C THR A 221 -2.32 -3.23 -10.60
N GLN A 222 -3.44 -2.90 -9.96
CA GLN A 222 -4.75 -2.82 -10.57
C GLN A 222 -5.36 -1.45 -10.42
N ILE A 223 -6.05 -0.98 -11.46
CA ILE A 223 -6.86 0.23 -11.43
C ILE A 223 -8.34 -0.20 -11.33
N TYR A 224 -9.04 0.34 -10.33
CA TYR A 224 -10.49 0.28 -10.22
C TYR A 224 -11.05 1.66 -10.49
N ARG A 225 -11.92 1.80 -11.52
CA ARG A 225 -12.69 3.00 -11.74
C ARG A 225 -13.99 2.91 -10.95
N LEU A 226 -14.18 3.82 -9.98
CA LEU A 226 -15.34 3.81 -9.08
C LEU A 226 -16.48 4.70 -9.58
N GLN A 227 -16.16 5.77 -10.31
CA GLN A 227 -17.07 6.78 -10.84
C GLN A 227 -16.77 7.11 -12.31
#